data_0fa84268899865a33abd920b38f425e8
#
_entry.id   0fa84268899865a33abd920b38f425e8
#
_cell.length_a   1.000
_cell.length_b   1.000
_cell.length_c   1.000
_cell.angle_alpha   90.00
_cell.angle_beta   90.00
_cell.angle_gamma   90.00
#
_symmetry.space_group_name_H-M   'P 1'
#
loop_
_entity.id
_entity.type
_entity.pdbx_description
1 polymer ?
#
loop_
_entity_poly.entity_id
_entity_poly.type
_entity_poly.pdbx_seq_one_letter_code
_entity_poly.pdbx_strand_id
1 'polypeptide(L)'
;DTALTNNTDLAVARLKVKEAEAALLNARLSYLPSVGLNAEGGLSKFDGSTAKTYNIGANASWELDILGKITNAKRGAVAALEGSEAYRQAVQSQLIATVANSYYTLSMLDAQLDVNIRTLETWRKTVRTMEALKKAGKSNDAAVLQAQANVLSLESAQLALRKSITETENALYALVGMTDYTEIK
;
A
#
# COMPACT_ATOMS: atom_id res chain seq x y z
N ASP A 1 -6.01 -11.21 -8.87
CA ASP A 1 -5.21 -12.14 -8.07
C ASP A 1 -3.80 -11.62 -7.76
N THR A 2 -3.07 -11.04 -8.72
CA THR A 2 -1.70 -10.52 -8.54
C THR A 2 -1.58 -9.48 -7.42
N ALA A 3 -2.53 -8.55 -7.31
CA ALA A 3 -2.56 -7.56 -6.23
C ALA A 3 -2.66 -8.22 -4.84
N LEU A 4 -3.44 -9.29 -4.70
CA LEU A 4 -3.62 -10.01 -3.44
C LEU A 4 -2.36 -10.82 -3.03
N THR A 5 -1.49 -11.13 -3.98
CA THR A 5 -0.23 -11.85 -3.68
C THR A 5 0.94 -10.91 -3.42
N ASN A 6 1.03 -9.80 -4.15
CA ASN A 6 2.21 -8.95 -4.18
C ASN A 6 2.07 -7.64 -3.39
N ASN A 7 0.84 -7.27 -2.97
CA ASN A 7 0.64 -6.03 -2.25
C ASN A 7 1.33 -6.04 -0.88
N THR A 8 2.14 -5.04 -0.63
CA THR A 8 2.96 -4.91 0.59
C THR A 8 2.11 -4.74 1.85
N ASP A 9 1.02 -3.96 1.79
CA ASP A 9 0.17 -3.71 2.95
C ASP A 9 -0.55 -4.99 3.39
N LEU A 10 -0.98 -5.81 2.43
CA LEU A 10 -1.58 -7.11 2.73
C LEU A 10 -0.53 -8.10 3.28
N ALA A 11 0.71 -8.04 2.80
CA ALA A 11 1.82 -8.83 3.35
C ALA A 11 2.11 -8.43 4.81
N VAL A 12 2.15 -7.13 5.12
CA VAL A 12 2.30 -6.62 6.49
C VAL A 12 1.14 -7.07 7.38
N ALA A 13 -0.11 -6.99 6.89
CA ALA A 13 -1.26 -7.48 7.63
C ALA A 13 -1.20 -8.97 7.95
N ARG A 14 -0.69 -9.80 7.03
CA ARG A 14 -0.44 -11.23 7.26
C ARG A 14 0.67 -11.48 8.31
N LEU A 15 1.72 -10.67 8.30
CA LEU A 15 2.80 -10.75 9.30
C LEU A 15 2.30 -10.37 10.69
N LYS A 16 1.41 -9.39 10.82
CA LYS A 16 0.77 -9.04 12.10
C LYS A 16 -0.06 -10.18 12.67
N VAL A 17 -0.74 -10.96 11.84
CA VAL A 17 -1.44 -12.17 12.30
C VAL A 17 -0.44 -13.18 12.86
N LYS A 18 0.69 -13.45 12.18
CA LYS A 18 1.74 -14.35 12.67
C LYS A 18 2.38 -13.87 13.97
N GLU A 19 2.56 -12.56 14.12
CA GLU A 19 3.04 -11.94 15.35
C GLU A 19 2.06 -12.20 16.51
N ALA A 20 0.76 -12.02 16.27
CA ALA A 20 -0.27 -12.29 17.27
C ALA A 20 -0.37 -13.78 17.62
N GLU A 21 -0.19 -14.69 16.65
CA GLU A 21 -0.09 -16.14 16.86
C GLU A 21 1.10 -16.49 17.78
N ALA A 22 2.27 -15.90 17.52
CA ALA A 22 3.45 -16.08 18.35
C ALA A 22 3.26 -15.54 19.77
N ALA A 23 2.60 -14.37 19.92
CA ALA A 23 2.24 -13.81 21.21
C ALA A 23 1.27 -14.71 21.99
N LEU A 24 0.28 -15.28 21.31
CA LEU A 24 -0.63 -16.26 21.91
C LEU A 24 0.11 -17.54 22.34
N LEU A 25 1.03 -18.05 21.53
CA LEU A 25 1.87 -19.17 21.88
C LEU A 25 2.68 -18.88 23.14
N ASN A 26 3.31 -17.70 23.23
CA ASN A 26 4.05 -17.27 24.41
C ASN A 26 3.15 -17.19 25.66
N ALA A 27 1.94 -16.63 25.53
CA ALA A 27 0.96 -16.59 26.62
C ALA A 27 0.51 -17.99 27.07
N ARG A 28 0.45 -18.96 26.14
CA ARG A 28 0.18 -20.39 26.48
C ARG A 28 1.36 -21.04 27.18
N LEU A 29 2.58 -20.77 26.76
CA LEU A 29 3.79 -21.31 27.36
C LEU A 29 4.05 -20.74 28.76
N SER A 30 3.50 -19.57 29.10
CA SER A 30 3.62 -18.98 30.45
C SER A 30 2.96 -19.80 31.55
N TYR A 31 2.17 -20.83 31.21
CA TYR A 31 1.68 -21.83 32.18
C TYR A 31 2.74 -22.86 32.59
N LEU A 32 3.82 -22.98 31.81
CA LEU A 32 4.89 -23.92 32.07
C LEU A 32 5.98 -23.28 32.93
N PRO A 33 6.70 -24.06 33.77
CA PRO A 33 7.88 -23.56 34.44
C PRO A 33 8.96 -23.12 33.46
N SER A 34 9.60 -21.99 33.77
CA SER A 34 10.80 -21.55 33.00
C SER A 34 12.04 -22.22 33.58
N VAL A 35 12.91 -22.73 32.72
CA VAL A 35 14.19 -23.34 33.08
C VAL A 35 15.30 -22.53 32.43
N GLY A 36 16.21 -22.03 33.27
CA GLY A 36 17.40 -21.31 32.83
C GLY A 36 18.67 -22.08 33.13
N LEU A 37 19.65 -22.00 32.24
CA LEU A 37 21.00 -22.50 32.43
C LEU A 37 21.95 -21.30 32.37
N ASN A 38 22.78 -21.15 33.39
CA ASN A 38 23.79 -20.10 33.45
C ASN A 38 25.17 -20.72 33.52
N ALA A 39 26.08 -20.21 32.72
CA ALA A 39 27.50 -20.54 32.78
C ALA A 39 28.28 -19.23 32.87
N GLU A 40 29.02 -19.05 33.92
CA GLU A 40 29.86 -17.88 34.16
C GLU A 40 31.31 -18.28 34.31
N GLY A 41 32.21 -17.55 33.66
CA GLY A 41 33.64 -17.70 33.81
C GLY A 41 34.28 -16.40 34.22
N GLY A 42 35.09 -16.41 35.30
CA GLY A 42 35.83 -15.26 35.79
C GLY A 42 37.35 -15.50 35.81
N LEU A 43 38.10 -14.46 35.43
CA LEU A 43 39.54 -14.42 35.60
C LEU A 43 39.89 -13.25 36.54
N SER A 44 40.43 -13.55 37.70
CA SER A 44 40.94 -12.52 38.59
C SER A 44 42.47 -12.65 38.74
N LYS A 45 43.17 -11.54 38.66
CA LYS A 45 44.60 -11.48 38.89
C LYS A 45 44.87 -10.56 40.08
N PHE A 46 45.43 -11.12 41.13
CA PHE A 46 45.82 -10.40 42.33
C PHE A 46 47.23 -10.87 42.75
N ASP A 47 48.12 -9.92 43.00
CA ASP A 47 49.50 -10.15 43.48
C ASP A 47 50.25 -11.25 42.70
N GLY A 48 50.24 -11.18 41.39
CA GLY A 48 50.93 -12.13 40.50
C GLY A 48 50.28 -13.48 40.30
N SER A 49 49.23 -13.80 41.07
CA SER A 49 48.48 -15.05 40.95
C SER A 49 47.20 -14.85 40.12
N THR A 50 46.95 -15.78 39.19
CA THR A 50 45.72 -15.77 38.36
C THR A 50 44.76 -16.85 38.87
N ALA A 51 43.61 -16.43 39.39
CA ALA A 51 42.52 -17.36 39.76
C ALA A 51 41.49 -17.43 38.60
N LYS A 52 41.13 -18.65 38.23
CA LYS A 52 40.07 -18.95 37.27
C LYS A 52 38.89 -19.51 38.00
N THR A 53 37.72 -18.88 37.86
CA THR A 53 36.48 -19.35 38.46
C THR A 53 35.51 -19.77 37.35
N TYR A 54 34.92 -20.91 37.49
CA TYR A 54 33.84 -21.40 36.63
C TYR A 54 32.64 -21.71 37.47
N ASN A 55 31.49 -21.15 37.12
CA ASN A 55 30.22 -21.39 37.75
C ASN A 55 29.22 -21.87 36.73
N ILE A 56 28.61 -23.02 36.94
CA ILE A 56 27.54 -23.58 36.11
C ILE A 56 26.36 -23.81 37.02
N GLY A 57 25.23 -23.15 36.73
CA GLY A 57 24.01 -23.26 37.47
C GLY A 57 22.81 -23.57 36.60
N ALA A 58 21.85 -24.26 37.15
CA ALA A 58 20.51 -24.40 36.55
C ALA A 58 19.49 -23.81 37.55
N ASN A 59 18.56 -23.04 37.05
CA ASN A 59 17.45 -22.50 37.80
C ASN A 59 16.12 -22.85 37.14
N ALA A 60 15.10 -23.13 37.96
CA ALA A 60 13.73 -23.29 37.48
C ALA A 60 12.81 -22.37 38.29
N SER A 61 11.91 -21.69 37.60
CA SER A 61 10.89 -20.86 38.26
C SER A 61 9.51 -21.12 37.65
N TRP A 62 8.50 -21.16 38.48
CA TRP A 62 7.13 -21.40 38.09
C TRP A 62 6.17 -20.44 38.77
N GLU A 63 5.36 -19.71 38.01
CA GLU A 63 4.32 -18.82 38.53
C GLU A 63 2.96 -19.53 38.49
N LEU A 64 2.38 -19.77 39.66
CA LEU A 64 1.04 -20.35 39.79
C LEU A 64 -0.02 -19.27 39.55
N ASP A 65 -0.97 -19.53 38.66
CA ASP A 65 -2.01 -18.54 38.24
C ASP A 65 -3.19 -18.46 39.26
N ILE A 66 -2.89 -18.15 40.50
CA ILE A 66 -3.88 -18.10 41.61
C ILE A 66 -4.89 -16.97 41.41
N LEU A 67 -4.46 -15.83 40.87
CA LEU A 67 -5.29 -14.64 40.66
C LEU A 67 -5.75 -14.48 39.19
N GLY A 68 -5.52 -15.46 38.31
CA GLY A 68 -5.94 -15.42 36.91
C GLY A 68 -5.14 -14.47 36.03
N LYS A 69 -3.94 -14.05 36.44
CA LYS A 69 -3.04 -13.17 35.65
C LYS A 69 -2.69 -13.79 34.31
N ILE A 70 -2.22 -15.04 34.32
CA ILE A 70 -1.82 -15.77 33.10
C ILE A 70 -3.05 -16.09 32.26
N THR A 71 -4.15 -16.49 32.89
CA THR A 71 -5.43 -16.75 32.20
C THR A 71 -5.96 -15.51 31.48
N ASN A 72 -5.93 -14.35 32.11
CA ASN A 72 -6.38 -13.10 31.49
C ASN A 72 -5.40 -12.62 30.41
N ALA A 73 -4.10 -12.80 30.58
CA ALA A 73 -3.11 -12.53 29.53
C ALA A 73 -3.35 -13.40 28.28
N LYS A 74 -3.63 -14.69 28.46
CA LYS A 74 -3.99 -15.58 27.34
C LYS A 74 -5.29 -15.15 26.66
N ARG A 75 -6.34 -14.79 27.42
CA ARG A 75 -7.61 -14.28 26.87
C ARG A 75 -7.37 -13.00 26.06
N GLY A 76 -6.54 -12.08 26.57
CA GLY A 76 -6.13 -10.88 25.84
C GLY A 76 -5.40 -11.20 24.54
N ALA A 77 -4.48 -12.19 24.56
CA ALA A 77 -3.76 -12.63 23.37
C ALA A 77 -4.69 -13.30 22.33
N VAL A 78 -5.71 -14.06 22.74
CA VAL A 78 -6.73 -14.59 21.83
C VAL A 78 -7.51 -13.46 21.16
N ALA A 79 -8.00 -12.49 21.93
CA ALA A 79 -8.71 -11.35 21.39
C ALA A 79 -7.84 -10.50 20.43
N ALA A 80 -6.55 -10.35 20.74
CA ALA A 80 -5.59 -9.67 19.86
C ALA A 80 -5.38 -10.43 18.53
N LEU A 81 -5.34 -11.76 18.57
CA LEU A 81 -5.27 -12.58 17.35
C LEU A 81 -6.54 -12.42 16.50
N GLU A 82 -7.72 -12.55 17.08
CA GLU A 82 -8.99 -12.33 16.38
C GLU A 82 -9.07 -10.93 15.77
N GLY A 83 -8.61 -9.90 16.51
CA GLY A 83 -8.52 -8.53 16.03
C GLY A 83 -7.56 -8.37 14.84
N SER A 84 -6.42 -9.06 14.86
CA SER A 84 -5.44 -9.01 13.76
C SER A 84 -5.94 -9.73 12.51
N GLU A 85 -6.69 -10.82 12.65
CA GLU A 85 -7.35 -11.52 11.54
C GLU A 85 -8.44 -10.65 10.90
N ALA A 86 -9.28 -9.99 11.72
CA ALA A 86 -10.28 -9.05 11.24
C ALA A 86 -9.64 -7.86 10.50
N TYR A 87 -8.54 -7.33 11.03
CA TYR A 87 -7.76 -6.27 10.37
C TYR A 87 -7.22 -6.74 9.00
N ARG A 88 -6.65 -7.95 8.91
CA ARG A 88 -6.19 -8.52 7.64
C ARG A 88 -7.33 -8.61 6.61
N GLN A 89 -8.53 -9.04 7.04
CA GLN A 89 -9.71 -9.09 6.16
C GLN A 89 -10.14 -7.69 5.69
N ALA A 90 -10.10 -6.70 6.58
CA ALA A 90 -10.41 -5.31 6.25
C ALA A 90 -9.42 -4.75 5.21
N VAL A 91 -8.10 -4.96 5.40
CA VAL A 91 -7.07 -4.56 4.44
C VAL A 91 -7.28 -5.24 3.08
N GLN A 92 -7.61 -6.54 3.07
CA GLN A 92 -7.90 -7.27 1.83
C GLN A 92 -9.11 -6.68 1.09
N SER A 93 -10.20 -6.41 1.79
CA SER A 93 -11.41 -5.82 1.21
C SER A 93 -11.15 -4.41 0.67
N GLN A 94 -10.40 -3.60 1.42
CA GLN A 94 -9.99 -2.27 0.99
C GLN A 94 -9.13 -2.31 -0.26
N LEU A 95 -8.18 -3.23 -0.34
CA LEU A 95 -7.33 -3.41 -1.53
C LEU A 95 -8.17 -3.74 -2.77
N ILE A 96 -9.11 -4.68 -2.65
CA ILE A 96 -10.00 -5.06 -3.77
C ILE A 96 -10.82 -3.85 -4.23
N ALA A 97 -11.40 -3.09 -3.30
CA ALA A 97 -12.19 -1.90 -3.61
C ALA A 97 -11.33 -0.82 -4.29
N THR A 98 -10.11 -0.59 -3.80
CA THR A 98 -9.18 0.41 -4.36
C THR A 98 -8.75 0.04 -5.77
N VAL A 99 -8.40 -1.22 -6.03
CA VAL A 99 -8.04 -1.71 -7.37
C VAL A 99 -9.22 -1.56 -8.33
N ALA A 100 -10.43 -1.94 -7.92
CA ALA A 100 -11.63 -1.78 -8.75
C ALA A 100 -11.92 -0.32 -9.08
N ASN A 101 -11.86 0.57 -8.08
CA ASN A 101 -12.06 2.00 -8.27
C ASN A 101 -11.00 2.61 -9.22
N SER A 102 -9.74 2.24 -9.06
CA SER A 102 -8.65 2.70 -9.94
C SER A 102 -8.86 2.25 -11.39
N TYR A 103 -9.29 1.00 -11.59
CA TYR A 103 -9.61 0.47 -12.92
C TYR A 103 -10.75 1.24 -13.60
N TYR A 104 -11.87 1.45 -12.89
CA TYR A 104 -12.98 2.22 -13.46
C TYR A 104 -12.65 3.69 -13.66
N THR A 105 -11.80 4.28 -12.81
CA THR A 105 -11.30 5.64 -13.01
C THR A 105 -10.45 5.71 -14.28
N LEU A 106 -9.56 4.76 -14.52
CA LEU A 106 -8.76 4.68 -15.73
C LEU A 106 -9.65 4.57 -16.98
N SER A 107 -10.63 3.65 -16.95
CA SER A 107 -11.58 3.49 -18.07
C SER A 107 -12.39 4.76 -18.35
N MET A 108 -12.75 5.51 -17.32
CA MET A 108 -13.43 6.81 -17.45
C MET A 108 -12.51 7.85 -18.11
N LEU A 109 -11.25 7.94 -17.66
CA LEU A 109 -10.27 8.88 -18.21
C LEU A 109 -9.96 8.58 -19.68
N ASP A 110 -9.84 7.32 -20.07
CA ASP A 110 -9.65 6.89 -21.46
C ASP A 110 -10.85 7.30 -22.35
N ALA A 111 -12.06 7.07 -21.86
CA ALA A 111 -13.27 7.52 -22.57
C ALA A 111 -13.32 9.05 -22.71
N GLN A 112 -12.94 9.79 -21.67
CA GLN A 112 -12.86 11.26 -21.74
C GLN A 112 -11.80 11.74 -22.73
N LEU A 113 -10.65 11.05 -22.79
CA LEU A 113 -9.59 11.36 -23.74
C LEU A 113 -10.07 11.14 -25.19
N ASP A 114 -10.77 10.03 -25.47
CA ASP A 114 -11.33 9.76 -26.81
C ASP A 114 -12.35 10.84 -27.23
N VAL A 115 -13.25 11.23 -26.33
CA VAL A 115 -14.21 12.33 -26.59
C VAL A 115 -13.46 13.64 -26.84
N ASN A 116 -12.44 13.95 -26.03
CA ASN A 116 -11.64 15.17 -26.20
C ASN A 116 -10.94 15.19 -27.57
N ILE A 117 -10.33 14.08 -28.00
CA ILE A 117 -9.66 13.96 -29.31
C ILE A 117 -10.65 14.24 -30.45
N ARG A 118 -11.83 13.60 -30.44
CA ARG A 118 -12.87 13.82 -31.47
C ARG A 118 -13.40 15.26 -31.47
N THR A 119 -13.56 15.84 -30.29
CA THR A 119 -13.99 17.24 -30.13
C THR A 119 -12.93 18.19 -30.69
N LEU A 120 -11.65 17.94 -30.41
CA LEU A 120 -10.53 18.72 -30.91
C LEU A 120 -10.45 18.69 -32.46
N GLU A 121 -10.65 17.53 -33.07
CA GLU A 121 -10.73 17.41 -34.54
C GLU A 121 -11.86 18.25 -35.12
N THR A 122 -13.02 18.24 -34.46
CA THR A 122 -14.19 19.03 -34.92
C THR A 122 -13.88 20.53 -34.80
N TRP A 123 -13.31 20.99 -33.68
CA TRP A 123 -12.93 22.39 -33.52
C TRP A 123 -11.85 22.85 -34.51
N ARG A 124 -10.88 21.99 -34.82
CA ARG A 124 -9.87 22.27 -35.90
C ARG A 124 -10.52 22.46 -37.28
N LYS A 125 -11.57 21.68 -37.57
CA LYS A 125 -12.36 21.88 -38.81
C LYS A 125 -13.13 23.21 -38.75
N THR A 126 -13.70 23.55 -37.59
CA THR A 126 -14.40 24.80 -37.37
C THR A 126 -13.47 26.01 -37.56
N VAL A 127 -12.23 25.96 -37.05
CA VAL A 127 -11.23 27.03 -37.27
C VAL A 127 -11.00 27.24 -38.76
N ARG A 128 -10.75 26.17 -39.55
CA ARG A 128 -10.55 26.26 -41.01
C ARG A 128 -11.76 26.86 -41.71
N THR A 129 -12.97 26.50 -41.30
CA THR A 129 -14.21 27.07 -41.84
C THR A 129 -14.33 28.57 -41.54
N MET A 130 -14.04 28.98 -40.31
CA MET A 130 -14.08 30.38 -39.89
C MET A 130 -13.03 31.22 -40.63
N GLU A 131 -11.84 30.70 -40.87
CA GLU A 131 -10.79 31.32 -41.67
C GLU A 131 -11.23 31.51 -43.14
N ALA A 132 -11.89 30.51 -43.72
CA ALA A 132 -12.43 30.60 -45.09
C ALA A 132 -13.56 31.62 -45.17
N LEU A 133 -14.47 31.66 -44.19
CA LEU A 133 -15.55 32.63 -44.10
C LEU A 133 -15.01 34.08 -43.95
N LYS A 134 -13.95 34.26 -43.14
CA LYS A 134 -13.26 35.53 -43.00
C LYS A 134 -12.69 36.00 -44.33
N LYS A 135 -11.98 35.11 -45.05
CA LYS A 135 -11.46 35.44 -46.40
C LYS A 135 -12.56 35.81 -47.38
N ALA A 136 -13.76 35.22 -47.25
CA ALA A 136 -14.93 35.59 -48.07
C ALA A 136 -15.69 36.83 -47.57
N GLY A 137 -15.20 37.54 -46.55
CA GLY A 137 -15.85 38.71 -45.95
C GLY A 137 -17.12 38.42 -45.14
N LYS A 138 -17.37 37.13 -44.78
CA LYS A 138 -18.57 36.66 -44.09
C LYS A 138 -18.34 36.38 -42.61
N SER A 139 -17.14 36.63 -42.07
CA SER A 139 -16.78 36.52 -40.67
C SER A 139 -15.72 37.54 -40.29
N ASN A 140 -15.46 37.71 -39.00
CA ASN A 140 -14.48 38.64 -38.46
C ASN A 140 -13.32 37.92 -37.75
N ASP A 141 -12.28 38.67 -37.40
CA ASP A 141 -11.12 38.17 -36.67
C ASP A 141 -11.46 37.64 -35.30
N ALA A 142 -12.39 38.24 -34.61
CA ALA A 142 -12.80 37.82 -33.26
C ALA A 142 -13.37 36.39 -33.27
N ALA A 143 -14.17 36.04 -34.29
CA ALA A 143 -14.72 34.69 -34.43
C ALA A 143 -13.63 33.62 -34.69
N VAL A 144 -12.63 33.93 -35.48
CA VAL A 144 -11.48 33.04 -35.76
C VAL A 144 -10.65 32.85 -34.49
N LEU A 145 -10.32 33.97 -33.80
CA LEU A 145 -9.55 33.93 -32.53
C LEU A 145 -10.29 33.15 -31.44
N GLN A 146 -11.61 33.31 -31.34
CA GLN A 146 -12.42 32.53 -30.38
C GLN A 146 -12.38 31.04 -30.70
N ALA A 147 -12.48 30.64 -31.97
CA ALA A 147 -12.39 29.23 -32.38
C ALA A 147 -10.98 28.65 -32.09
N GLN A 148 -9.93 29.45 -32.34
CA GLN A 148 -8.55 29.06 -32.01
C GLN A 148 -8.33 28.94 -30.49
N ALA A 149 -8.88 29.83 -29.67
CA ALA A 149 -8.82 29.73 -28.24
C ALA A 149 -9.48 28.45 -27.70
N ASN A 150 -10.61 28.02 -28.28
CA ASN A 150 -11.25 26.75 -27.94
C ASN A 150 -10.36 25.54 -28.29
N VAL A 151 -9.66 25.57 -29.44
CA VAL A 151 -8.68 24.52 -29.79
C VAL A 151 -7.57 24.43 -28.76
N LEU A 152 -6.95 25.56 -28.38
CA LEU A 152 -5.88 25.59 -27.40
C LEU A 152 -6.35 25.11 -26.00
N SER A 153 -7.58 25.47 -25.62
CA SER A 153 -8.19 24.99 -24.38
C SER A 153 -8.37 23.47 -24.38
N LEU A 154 -8.83 22.89 -25.49
CA LEU A 154 -8.98 21.43 -25.63
C LEU A 154 -7.63 20.72 -25.69
N GLU A 155 -6.61 21.29 -26.31
CA GLU A 155 -5.24 20.74 -26.31
C GLU A 155 -4.65 20.74 -24.88
N SER A 156 -4.86 21.79 -24.11
CA SER A 156 -4.48 21.84 -22.70
C SER A 156 -5.20 20.76 -21.88
N ALA A 157 -6.52 20.62 -22.07
CA ALA A 157 -7.31 19.59 -21.42
C ALA A 157 -6.84 18.18 -21.79
N GLN A 158 -6.45 17.96 -23.05
CA GLN A 158 -5.88 16.67 -23.50
C GLN A 158 -4.59 16.32 -22.75
N LEU A 159 -3.69 17.27 -22.56
CA LEU A 159 -2.45 17.05 -21.81
C LEU A 159 -2.75 16.74 -20.33
N ALA A 160 -3.71 17.43 -19.74
CA ALA A 160 -4.15 17.16 -18.37
C ALA A 160 -4.74 15.76 -18.21
N LEU A 161 -5.57 15.30 -19.17
CA LEU A 161 -6.13 13.95 -19.18
C LEU A 161 -5.04 12.89 -19.30
N ARG A 162 -4.09 13.06 -20.22
CA ARG A 162 -2.95 12.13 -20.37
C ARG A 162 -2.12 12.03 -19.09
N LYS A 163 -1.86 13.17 -18.44
CA LYS A 163 -1.17 13.18 -17.15
C LYS A 163 -1.95 12.37 -16.10
N SER A 164 -3.26 12.59 -15.98
CA SER A 164 -4.10 11.87 -15.01
C SER A 164 -4.17 10.37 -15.29
N ILE A 165 -4.17 9.96 -16.56
CA ILE A 165 -4.09 8.54 -16.98
C ILE A 165 -2.79 7.94 -16.45
N THR A 166 -1.63 8.54 -16.78
CA THR A 166 -0.33 8.05 -16.32
C THR A 166 -0.21 8.00 -14.80
N GLU A 167 -0.72 8.99 -14.09
CA GLU A 167 -0.74 9.01 -12.62
C GLU A 167 -1.59 7.86 -12.05
N THR A 168 -2.76 7.60 -12.65
CA THR A 168 -3.65 6.51 -12.23
C THR A 168 -3.05 5.14 -12.55
N GLU A 169 -2.41 4.97 -13.70
CA GLU A 169 -1.66 3.76 -14.06
C GLU A 169 -0.54 3.48 -13.06
N ASN A 170 0.30 4.48 -12.76
CA ASN A 170 1.39 4.35 -11.80
C ASN A 170 0.88 3.97 -10.40
N ALA A 171 -0.24 4.57 -9.96
CA ALA A 171 -0.87 4.22 -8.70
C ALA A 171 -1.37 2.76 -8.70
N LEU A 172 -1.95 2.31 -9.80
CA LEU A 172 -2.42 0.93 -9.96
C LEU A 172 -1.25 -0.07 -9.98
N TYR A 173 -0.14 0.24 -10.67
CA TYR A 173 1.08 -0.58 -10.62
C TYR A 173 1.64 -0.72 -9.20
N ALA A 174 1.69 0.37 -8.46
CA ALA A 174 2.14 0.34 -7.07
C ALA A 174 1.22 -0.52 -6.18
N LEU A 175 -0.11 -0.45 -6.37
CA LEU A 175 -1.07 -1.29 -5.65
C LEU A 175 -0.93 -2.77 -5.97
N VAL A 176 -0.64 -3.10 -7.23
CA VAL A 176 -0.46 -4.49 -7.69
C VAL A 176 0.92 -5.03 -7.29
N GLY A 177 1.86 -4.17 -6.89
CA GLY A 177 3.23 -4.55 -6.54
C GLY A 177 4.05 -4.98 -7.78
N MET A 178 3.74 -4.42 -8.95
CA MET A 178 4.49 -4.67 -10.18
C MET A 178 5.57 -3.61 -10.36
N THR A 179 6.78 -4.03 -10.68
CA THR A 179 7.92 -3.14 -10.97
C THR A 179 8.12 -2.93 -12.47
N ASP A 180 7.56 -3.79 -13.30
CA ASP A 180 7.63 -3.66 -14.76
C ASP A 180 6.43 -2.85 -15.27
N TYR A 181 6.73 -1.69 -15.83
CA TYR A 181 5.77 -0.78 -16.46
C TYR A 181 5.38 -1.28 -17.86
N THR A 182 4.67 -2.38 -17.93
CA THR A 182 3.97 -2.78 -19.16
C THR A 182 2.58 -2.17 -19.14
N GLU A 183 2.16 -1.56 -20.27
CA GLU A 183 0.81 -0.96 -20.37
C GLU A 183 -0.27 -1.94 -19.91
N ILE A 184 -1.09 -1.51 -18.96
CA ILE A 184 -2.31 -2.22 -18.56
C ILE A 184 -3.34 -1.98 -19.68
N LYS A 185 -3.46 -2.96 -20.59
CA LYS A 185 -4.50 -2.98 -21.62
C LYS A 185 -5.74 -3.69 -21.12
#